data_91e2358ec685e70e5e936ecf34b3dffb
#
_entry.id   91e2358ec685e70e5e936ecf34b3dffb
#
_cell.length_a   1.000
_cell.length_b   1.000
_cell.length_c   1.000
_cell.angle_alpha   90.00
_cell.angle_beta   90.00
_cell.angle_gamma   90.00
#
_symmetry.space_group_name_H-M   'P 1'
#
loop_
_entity.id
_entity.type
_entity.pdbx_description
1 polymer ?
#
loop_
_entity_poly.entity_id
_entity_poly.type
_entity_poly.pdbx_seq_one_letter_code
_entity_poly.pdbx_strand_id
1 'polypeptide(L)'
;NEGKKFQVLLGATGTGKTYTIANVIERVNRPTLVLVHNKTLAGQLYSEFQELFPHNRVEYFVSNFDFYQPEAYIPKSDTYIDKNAVMNEEIEMLRTSAINSVLERKDTIIVASVASIYGLTDPDEYRNLVFNIRVGEEINRQELYKKLVDAQYKRNNLDLAPGTFRVRGDVIEIVPASFSDGDVIRIDTFGDEVEKIIQLNPLTGEVKHTYHTFPIFPAYDHASTRERIKEACVTIKAELEERLKFFKENGKLLETERLE
;
A
#
# COMPACT_ATOMS: atom_id res chain seq x y z
N ASN A 1 -24.51 6.51 -21.77
CA ASN A 1 -24.74 5.20 -21.14
C ASN A 1 -25.22 4.13 -22.13
N GLU A 2 -24.65 4.09 -23.32
CA GLU A 2 -24.99 3.11 -24.37
C GLU A 2 -24.30 1.74 -24.16
N GLY A 3 -23.66 1.51 -22.99
CA GLY A 3 -22.97 0.26 -22.68
C GLY A 3 -21.68 0.00 -23.46
N LYS A 4 -21.15 1.00 -24.16
CA LYS A 4 -19.88 0.87 -24.89
C LYS A 4 -18.71 0.70 -23.91
N LYS A 5 -17.93 -0.38 -24.11
CA LYS A 5 -16.77 -0.70 -23.27
C LYS A 5 -15.59 0.26 -23.51
N PHE A 6 -15.42 0.74 -24.74
CA PHE A 6 -14.31 1.58 -25.15
C PHE A 6 -14.81 2.84 -25.83
N GLN A 7 -14.21 3.97 -25.48
CA GLN A 7 -14.49 5.27 -26.07
C GLN A 7 -13.17 6.03 -26.26
N VAL A 8 -13.09 6.85 -27.30
CA VAL A 8 -11.94 7.69 -27.61
C VAL A 8 -12.38 9.15 -27.65
N LEU A 9 -11.76 9.99 -26.81
CA LEU A 9 -11.91 11.45 -26.86
C LEU A 9 -10.72 12.05 -27.63
N LEU A 10 -10.97 12.45 -28.87
CA LEU A 10 -9.97 13.07 -29.73
C LEU A 10 -10.00 14.59 -29.58
N GLY A 11 -8.83 15.20 -29.37
CA GLY A 11 -8.71 16.64 -29.24
C GLY A 11 -7.24 17.04 -29.16
N ALA A 12 -6.91 18.24 -29.71
CA ALA A 12 -5.58 18.83 -29.60
C ALA A 12 -5.23 19.18 -28.13
N THR A 13 -3.97 19.51 -27.87
CA THR A 13 -3.53 20.03 -26.57
C THR A 13 -4.27 21.34 -26.26
N GLY A 14 -4.70 21.53 -25.00
CA GLY A 14 -5.39 22.76 -24.58
C GLY A 14 -6.89 22.82 -24.92
N THR A 15 -7.50 21.77 -25.50
CA THR A 15 -8.94 21.75 -25.86
C THR A 15 -9.87 21.36 -24.72
N GLY A 16 -9.40 21.31 -23.49
CA GLY A 16 -10.21 21.00 -22.32
C GLY A 16 -10.56 19.52 -22.15
N LYS A 17 -9.73 18.59 -22.68
CA LYS A 17 -9.97 17.13 -22.53
C LYS A 17 -10.07 16.70 -21.06
N THR A 18 -9.15 17.17 -20.21
CA THR A 18 -9.14 16.87 -18.77
C THR A 18 -10.43 17.34 -18.10
N TYR A 19 -10.86 18.57 -18.37
CA TYR A 19 -12.10 19.11 -17.85
C TYR A 19 -13.33 18.33 -18.33
N THR A 20 -13.35 17.91 -19.60
CA THR A 20 -14.43 17.09 -20.15
C THR A 20 -14.51 15.73 -19.43
N ILE A 21 -13.37 15.07 -19.22
CA ILE A 21 -13.33 13.78 -18.49
C ILE A 21 -13.72 13.98 -17.03
N ALA A 22 -13.28 15.05 -16.37
CA ALA A 22 -13.69 15.37 -15.01
C ALA A 22 -15.22 15.46 -14.87
N ASN A 23 -15.88 16.18 -15.77
CA ASN A 23 -17.35 16.24 -15.79
C ASN A 23 -18.03 14.87 -16.03
N VAL A 24 -17.39 13.99 -16.78
CA VAL A 24 -17.91 12.61 -16.94
C VAL A 24 -17.76 11.82 -15.63
N ILE A 25 -16.60 11.90 -14.98
CA ILE A 25 -16.31 11.23 -13.71
C ILE A 25 -17.32 11.68 -12.65
N GLU A 26 -17.54 12.99 -12.50
CA GLU A 26 -18.50 13.56 -11.55
C GLU A 26 -19.92 12.99 -11.76
N ARG A 27 -20.40 12.98 -13.01
CA ARG A 27 -21.75 12.50 -13.33
C ARG A 27 -21.92 10.99 -13.19
N VAL A 28 -20.86 10.22 -13.42
CA VAL A 28 -20.90 8.76 -13.31
C VAL A 28 -20.76 8.32 -11.84
N ASN A 29 -20.02 9.07 -11.04
CA ASN A 29 -19.78 8.85 -9.61
C ASN A 29 -19.39 7.40 -9.26
N ARG A 30 -18.30 6.92 -9.89
CA ARG A 30 -17.74 5.60 -9.67
C ARG A 30 -16.25 5.68 -9.39
N PRO A 31 -15.67 4.72 -8.67
CA PRO A 31 -14.22 4.62 -8.56
C PRO A 31 -13.58 4.68 -9.94
N THR A 32 -12.63 5.56 -10.10
CA THR A 32 -12.03 5.88 -11.40
C THR A 32 -10.52 5.70 -11.34
N LEU A 33 -9.97 4.97 -12.32
CA LEU A 33 -8.52 4.86 -12.52
C LEU A 33 -8.13 5.67 -13.75
N VAL A 34 -7.25 6.65 -13.56
CA VAL A 34 -6.61 7.45 -14.63
C VAL A 34 -5.19 6.95 -14.80
N LEU A 35 -4.93 6.25 -15.89
CA LEU A 35 -3.64 5.63 -16.17
C LEU A 35 -2.83 6.47 -17.15
N VAL A 36 -1.61 6.84 -16.78
CA VAL A 36 -0.69 7.64 -17.57
C VAL A 36 0.69 6.98 -17.73
N HIS A 37 1.45 7.43 -18.71
CA HIS A 37 2.69 6.76 -19.10
C HIS A 37 3.91 7.11 -18.23
N ASN A 38 3.88 8.19 -17.44
CA ASN A 38 5.01 8.58 -16.57
C ASN A 38 4.57 9.30 -15.29
N LYS A 39 5.49 9.41 -14.32
CA LYS A 39 5.27 10.05 -13.01
C LYS A 39 4.95 11.55 -13.13
N THR A 40 5.59 12.27 -14.06
CA THR A 40 5.42 13.72 -14.22
C THR A 40 4.00 14.07 -14.65
N LEU A 41 3.47 13.36 -15.65
CA LEU A 41 2.09 13.56 -16.09
C LEU A 41 1.09 13.10 -15.02
N ALA A 42 1.42 12.03 -14.26
CA ALA A 42 0.60 11.61 -13.12
C ALA A 42 0.49 12.73 -12.08
N GLY A 43 1.61 13.37 -11.71
CA GLY A 43 1.62 14.49 -10.76
C GLY A 43 0.81 15.69 -11.25
N GLN A 44 0.95 16.05 -12.52
CA GLN A 44 0.17 17.14 -13.11
C GLN A 44 -1.34 16.86 -13.02
N LEU A 45 -1.78 15.70 -13.50
CA LEU A 45 -3.20 15.34 -13.49
C LEU A 45 -3.74 15.15 -12.07
N TYR A 46 -2.92 14.66 -11.14
CA TYR A 46 -3.28 14.57 -9.73
C TYR A 46 -3.64 15.95 -9.16
N SER A 47 -2.78 16.96 -9.38
CA SER A 47 -3.03 18.33 -8.92
C SER A 47 -4.27 18.93 -9.60
N GLU A 48 -4.41 18.77 -10.93
CA GLU A 48 -5.60 19.24 -11.66
C GLU A 48 -6.90 18.60 -11.12
N PHE A 49 -6.89 17.30 -10.86
CA PHE A 49 -8.07 16.61 -10.31
C PHE A 49 -8.35 16.98 -8.85
N GLN A 50 -7.35 17.25 -8.02
CA GLN A 50 -7.59 17.76 -6.66
C GLN A 50 -8.34 19.10 -6.68
N GLU A 51 -8.00 19.99 -7.61
CA GLU A 51 -8.70 21.27 -7.77
C GLU A 51 -10.13 21.09 -8.31
N LEU A 52 -10.33 20.15 -9.24
CA LEU A 52 -11.64 19.88 -9.86
C LEU A 52 -12.59 19.08 -8.94
N PHE A 53 -12.04 18.32 -8.00
CA PHE A 53 -12.79 17.42 -7.12
C PHE A 53 -12.49 17.65 -5.63
N PRO A 54 -12.85 18.82 -5.07
CA PRO A 54 -12.50 19.19 -3.69
C PRO A 54 -13.15 18.30 -2.61
N HIS A 55 -14.17 17.53 -2.96
CA HIS A 55 -14.91 16.66 -2.03
C HIS A 55 -14.67 15.18 -2.25
N ASN A 56 -14.11 14.79 -3.39
CA ASN A 56 -13.76 13.42 -3.73
C ASN A 56 -12.39 13.05 -3.13
N ARG A 57 -12.13 11.77 -3.06
CA ARG A 57 -10.81 11.29 -2.71
C ARG A 57 -9.96 11.12 -3.98
N VAL A 58 -9.07 12.06 -4.22
CA VAL A 58 -8.10 12.00 -5.33
C VAL A 58 -6.79 11.48 -4.80
N GLU A 59 -6.26 10.41 -5.41
CA GLU A 59 -5.08 9.69 -4.94
C GLU A 59 -4.01 9.58 -6.02
N TYR A 60 -2.74 9.60 -5.57
CA TYR A 60 -1.57 9.47 -6.42
C TYR A 60 -0.95 8.10 -6.28
N PHE A 61 -0.81 7.36 -7.40
CA PHE A 61 -0.36 5.98 -7.39
C PHE A 61 0.70 5.71 -8.45
N VAL A 62 1.96 5.85 -8.08
CA VAL A 62 3.11 5.66 -9.00
C VAL A 62 4.06 4.60 -8.44
N SER A 63 5.05 4.19 -9.22
CA SER A 63 6.10 3.29 -8.74
C SER A 63 6.86 3.90 -7.56
N ASN A 64 7.01 3.16 -6.48
CA ASN A 64 7.70 3.58 -5.25
C ASN A 64 9.23 3.60 -5.37
N PHE A 65 9.80 3.12 -6.48
CA PHE A 65 11.24 3.15 -6.71
C PHE A 65 11.63 4.45 -7.44
N ASP A 66 12.56 5.19 -6.86
CA ASP A 66 13.26 6.28 -7.54
C ASP A 66 14.40 5.73 -8.39
N PHE A 67 15.03 4.67 -7.92
CA PHE A 67 16.03 3.90 -8.64
C PHE A 67 15.82 2.42 -8.37
N TYR A 68 15.92 1.59 -9.42
CA TYR A 68 15.84 0.14 -9.31
C TYR A 68 16.87 -0.52 -10.22
N GLN A 69 17.82 -1.22 -9.62
CA GLN A 69 18.75 -2.11 -10.32
C GLN A 69 18.49 -3.53 -9.83
N PRO A 70 18.01 -4.42 -10.71
CA PRO A 70 17.85 -5.83 -10.34
C PRO A 70 19.21 -6.47 -10.08
N GLU A 71 19.24 -7.46 -9.22
CA GLU A 71 20.41 -8.31 -9.09
C GLU A 71 20.65 -9.09 -10.38
N ALA A 72 21.91 -9.28 -10.71
CA ALA A 72 22.32 -10.04 -11.88
C ALA A 72 23.65 -10.74 -11.62
N TYR A 73 23.80 -11.93 -12.18
CA TYR A 73 25.05 -12.65 -12.16
C TYR A 73 25.58 -12.81 -13.58
N ILE A 74 26.85 -12.41 -13.81
CA ILE A 74 27.53 -12.53 -15.09
C ILE A 74 28.55 -13.67 -15.01
N PRO A 75 28.22 -14.88 -15.49
CA PRO A 75 29.08 -16.06 -15.33
C PRO A 75 30.50 -15.93 -15.97
N LYS A 76 30.58 -15.16 -17.07
CA LYS A 76 31.85 -14.98 -17.79
C LYS A 76 32.96 -14.29 -16.99
N SER A 77 32.56 -13.39 -16.08
CA SER A 77 33.47 -12.60 -15.23
C SER A 77 33.33 -12.93 -13.76
N ASP A 78 32.54 -13.93 -13.40
CA ASP A 78 32.16 -14.24 -12.00
C ASP A 78 31.76 -12.97 -11.22
N THR A 79 30.99 -12.11 -11.87
CA THR A 79 30.59 -10.83 -11.29
C THR A 79 29.14 -10.91 -10.82
N TYR A 80 28.93 -10.68 -9.53
CA TYR A 80 27.61 -10.51 -8.94
C TYR A 80 27.29 -9.03 -8.84
N ILE A 81 26.17 -8.62 -9.41
CA ILE A 81 25.62 -7.27 -9.31
C ILE A 81 24.51 -7.32 -8.28
N ASP A 82 24.72 -6.66 -7.14
CA ASP A 82 23.76 -6.61 -6.08
C ASP A 82 22.51 -5.83 -6.48
N LYS A 83 21.36 -6.27 -5.97
CA LYS A 83 20.11 -5.49 -6.07
C LYS A 83 20.33 -4.16 -5.38
N ASN A 84 20.05 -3.07 -6.11
CA ASN A 84 20.03 -1.73 -5.56
C ASN A 84 18.69 -1.07 -5.87
N ALA A 85 17.96 -0.71 -4.82
CA ALA A 85 16.67 -0.07 -4.95
C ALA A 85 16.57 1.06 -3.91
N VAL A 86 16.27 2.25 -4.40
CA VAL A 86 15.97 3.40 -3.55
C VAL A 86 14.46 3.56 -3.53
N MET A 87 13.87 3.23 -2.38
CA MET A 87 12.44 3.41 -2.13
C MET A 87 12.18 4.81 -1.60
N ASN A 88 11.07 5.39 -2.02
CA ASN A 88 10.60 6.69 -1.54
C ASN A 88 9.45 6.45 -0.56
N GLU A 89 9.70 6.74 0.72
CA GLU A 89 8.73 6.51 1.81
C GLU A 89 7.45 7.34 1.64
N GLU A 90 7.55 8.56 1.10
CA GLU A 90 6.39 9.41 0.82
C GLU A 90 5.51 8.79 -0.27
N ILE A 91 6.12 8.26 -1.33
CA ILE A 91 5.36 7.57 -2.39
C ILE A 91 4.75 6.27 -1.87
N GLU A 92 5.42 5.52 -1.00
CA GLU A 92 4.87 4.31 -0.38
C GLU A 92 3.63 4.64 0.47
N MET A 93 3.68 5.71 1.23
CA MET A 93 2.55 6.22 2.00
C MET A 93 1.37 6.61 1.08
N LEU A 94 1.62 7.36 0.00
CA LEU A 94 0.59 7.74 -0.97
C LEU A 94 -0.04 6.52 -1.66
N ARG A 95 0.75 5.49 -1.97
CA ARG A 95 0.25 4.22 -2.52
C ARG A 95 -0.67 3.50 -1.54
N THR A 96 -0.24 3.38 -0.28
CA THR A 96 -1.05 2.79 0.78
C THR A 96 -2.35 3.57 0.98
N SER A 97 -2.30 4.91 0.97
CA SER A 97 -3.49 5.77 1.00
C SER A 97 -4.44 5.48 -0.16
N ALA A 98 -3.92 5.34 -1.38
CA ALA A 98 -4.74 5.07 -2.56
C ALA A 98 -5.48 3.73 -2.47
N ILE A 99 -4.80 2.67 -2.03
CA ILE A 99 -5.42 1.34 -1.86
C ILE A 99 -6.51 1.39 -0.79
N ASN A 100 -6.23 2.00 0.36
CA ASN A 100 -7.20 2.15 1.45
C ASN A 100 -8.43 2.92 0.99
N SER A 101 -8.22 4.03 0.26
CA SER A 101 -9.31 4.89 -0.23
C SER A 101 -10.27 4.16 -1.18
N VAL A 102 -9.76 3.29 -2.05
CA VAL A 102 -10.62 2.48 -2.95
C VAL A 102 -11.45 1.47 -2.17
N LEU A 103 -10.92 0.94 -1.07
CA LEU A 103 -11.65 -0.02 -0.24
C LEU A 103 -12.74 0.66 0.62
N GLU A 104 -12.52 1.93 1.01
CA GLU A 104 -13.44 2.67 1.89
C GLU A 104 -14.49 3.49 1.13
N ARG A 105 -14.12 4.10 -0.02
CA ARG A 105 -14.90 5.14 -0.68
C ARG A 105 -15.21 4.78 -2.13
N LYS A 106 -16.45 5.08 -2.54
CA LYS A 106 -16.92 4.87 -3.93
C LYS A 106 -16.59 6.03 -4.87
N ASP A 107 -16.23 7.18 -4.32
CA ASP A 107 -15.91 8.42 -5.05
C ASP A 107 -14.40 8.63 -5.22
N THR A 108 -13.60 7.57 -5.13
CA THR A 108 -12.15 7.62 -5.25
C THR A 108 -11.72 7.74 -6.72
N ILE A 109 -10.79 8.66 -6.97
CA ILE A 109 -10.13 8.86 -8.26
C ILE A 109 -8.64 8.59 -8.06
N ILE A 110 -8.09 7.57 -8.72
CA ILE A 110 -6.67 7.23 -8.66
C ILE A 110 -5.99 7.69 -9.94
N VAL A 111 -4.95 8.52 -9.82
CA VAL A 111 -4.05 8.88 -10.91
C VAL A 111 -2.79 8.04 -10.79
N ALA A 112 -2.60 7.12 -11.74
CA ALA A 112 -1.56 6.10 -11.69
C ALA A 112 -0.63 6.14 -12.90
N SER A 113 0.65 5.80 -12.67
CA SER A 113 1.57 5.50 -13.78
C SER A 113 1.47 4.02 -14.16
N VAL A 114 1.71 3.70 -15.43
CA VAL A 114 1.71 2.29 -15.91
C VAL A 114 2.66 1.41 -15.10
N ALA A 115 3.82 1.93 -14.69
CA ALA A 115 4.80 1.18 -13.91
C ALA A 115 4.31 0.78 -12.51
N SER A 116 3.27 1.43 -11.98
CA SER A 116 2.76 1.19 -10.62
C SER A 116 1.87 -0.03 -10.50
N ILE A 117 1.32 -0.55 -11.61
CA ILE A 117 0.38 -1.69 -11.60
C ILE A 117 1.06 -3.04 -11.41
N TYR A 118 2.39 -3.08 -11.47
CA TYR A 118 3.17 -4.30 -11.26
C TYR A 118 3.55 -4.47 -9.79
N GLY A 119 3.57 -5.74 -9.33
CA GLY A 119 4.02 -6.08 -7.98
C GLY A 119 3.00 -5.80 -6.87
N LEU A 120 1.72 -5.66 -7.21
CA LEU A 120 0.64 -5.54 -6.22
C LEU A 120 0.30 -6.89 -5.61
N THR A 121 -0.06 -6.87 -4.34
CA THR A 121 -0.62 -8.03 -3.63
C THR A 121 -2.01 -8.37 -4.15
N ASP A 122 -2.42 -9.63 -3.96
CA ASP A 122 -3.78 -10.07 -4.21
C ASP A 122 -4.77 -9.21 -3.38
N PRO A 123 -5.77 -8.56 -4.04
CA PRO A 123 -6.73 -7.71 -3.35
C PRO A 123 -7.52 -8.41 -2.25
N ASP A 124 -7.80 -9.70 -2.41
CA ASP A 124 -8.56 -10.45 -1.40
C ASP A 124 -7.69 -10.74 -0.18
N GLU A 125 -6.41 -11.02 -0.36
CA GLU A 125 -5.44 -11.13 0.74
C GLU A 125 -5.30 -9.84 1.52
N TYR A 126 -5.16 -8.71 0.81
CA TYR A 126 -5.09 -7.40 1.46
C TYR A 126 -6.34 -7.11 2.29
N ARG A 127 -7.54 -7.37 1.75
CA ARG A 127 -8.82 -7.20 2.47
C ARG A 127 -8.93 -8.08 3.70
N ASN A 128 -8.42 -9.32 3.65
CA ASN A 128 -8.46 -10.26 4.78
C ASN A 128 -7.61 -9.79 5.96
N LEU A 129 -6.63 -8.91 5.73
CA LEU A 129 -5.81 -8.31 6.78
C LEU A 129 -6.43 -7.05 7.38
N VAL A 130 -7.48 -6.50 6.76
CA VAL A 130 -8.20 -5.32 7.27
C VAL A 130 -9.12 -5.75 8.40
N PHE A 131 -9.08 -5.04 9.52
CA PHE A 131 -10.02 -5.26 10.62
C PHE A 131 -10.46 -3.93 11.25
N ASN A 132 -11.62 -3.95 11.90
CA ASN A 132 -12.16 -2.77 12.56
C ASN A 132 -12.00 -2.87 14.07
N ILE A 133 -11.82 -1.72 14.72
CA ILE A 133 -11.90 -1.56 16.17
C ILE A 133 -13.06 -0.62 16.47
N ARG A 134 -13.89 -0.97 17.47
CA ARG A 134 -15.09 -0.20 17.81
C ARG A 134 -15.09 0.16 19.30
N VAL A 135 -15.59 1.34 19.61
CA VAL A 135 -15.87 1.76 20.98
C VAL A 135 -16.95 0.86 21.58
N GLY A 136 -16.73 0.39 22.81
CA GLY A 136 -17.63 -0.51 23.54
C GLY A 136 -17.46 -1.99 23.19
N GLU A 137 -16.51 -2.39 22.33
CA GLU A 137 -16.21 -3.79 22.10
C GLU A 137 -15.20 -4.33 23.13
N GLU A 138 -15.37 -5.58 23.52
CA GLU A 138 -14.38 -6.33 24.29
C GLU A 138 -13.31 -6.88 23.34
N ILE A 139 -12.06 -6.53 23.57
CA ILE A 139 -10.93 -6.99 22.76
C ILE A 139 -9.95 -7.79 23.64
N ASN A 140 -9.60 -9.00 23.18
CA ASN A 140 -8.45 -9.67 23.71
C ASN A 140 -7.18 -8.98 23.20
N ARG A 141 -6.42 -8.36 24.09
CA ARG A 141 -5.20 -7.59 23.75
C ARG A 141 -4.18 -8.42 22.97
N GLN A 142 -4.00 -9.69 23.31
CA GLN A 142 -3.04 -10.57 22.63
C GLN A 142 -3.49 -10.85 21.19
N GLU A 143 -4.80 -11.03 20.98
CA GLU A 143 -5.36 -11.19 19.64
C GLU A 143 -5.23 -9.92 18.80
N LEU A 144 -5.46 -8.75 19.42
CA LEU A 144 -5.25 -7.46 18.74
C LEU A 144 -3.78 -7.27 18.32
N TYR A 145 -2.83 -7.57 19.21
CA TYR A 145 -1.40 -7.48 18.88
C TYR A 145 -1.04 -8.44 17.74
N LYS A 146 -1.60 -9.65 17.76
CA LYS A 146 -1.40 -10.61 16.67
C LYS A 146 -1.97 -10.09 15.36
N LYS A 147 -3.18 -9.53 15.33
CA LYS A 147 -3.79 -8.92 14.14
C LYS A 147 -2.93 -7.77 13.61
N LEU A 148 -2.40 -6.90 14.47
CA LEU A 148 -1.50 -5.83 14.07
C LEU A 148 -0.21 -6.37 13.43
N VAL A 149 0.40 -7.39 14.03
CA VAL A 149 1.61 -8.03 13.47
C VAL A 149 1.30 -8.76 12.15
N ASP A 150 0.16 -9.43 12.04
CA ASP A 150 -0.28 -10.08 10.81
C ASP A 150 -0.56 -9.02 9.70
N ALA A 151 -1.08 -7.84 10.06
CA ALA A 151 -1.20 -6.67 9.20
C ALA A 151 0.14 -5.91 8.99
N GLN A 152 1.27 -6.53 9.34
CA GLN A 152 2.64 -6.05 9.14
C GLN A 152 3.06 -4.83 9.98
N TYR A 153 2.31 -4.45 11.01
CA TYR A 153 2.77 -3.43 11.96
C TYR A 153 3.89 -3.97 12.85
N LYS A 154 4.89 -3.13 13.08
CA LYS A 154 6.00 -3.44 13.98
C LYS A 154 5.77 -2.82 15.35
N ARG A 155 5.94 -3.61 16.41
CA ARG A 155 5.89 -3.06 17.77
C ARG A 155 7.17 -2.26 18.04
N ASN A 156 7.00 -0.98 18.36
CA ASN A 156 8.10 -0.10 18.75
C ASN A 156 7.65 0.80 19.90
N ASN A 157 8.16 0.57 21.10
CA ASN A 157 7.79 1.34 22.29
C ASN A 157 8.60 2.63 22.45
N LEU A 158 9.67 2.82 21.68
CA LEU A 158 10.57 3.96 21.78
C LEU A 158 10.19 5.06 20.80
N ASP A 159 10.01 4.69 19.54
CA ASP A 159 9.75 5.62 18.45
C ASP A 159 8.50 5.22 17.67
N LEU A 160 7.63 6.20 17.39
CA LEU A 160 6.41 6.02 16.62
C LEU A 160 6.65 6.50 15.20
N ALA A 161 6.78 5.56 14.27
CA ALA A 161 6.91 5.80 12.84
C ALA A 161 5.74 5.16 12.07
N PRO A 162 5.44 5.56 10.85
CA PRO A 162 4.44 4.91 10.01
C PRO A 162 4.62 3.38 9.99
N GLY A 163 3.53 2.63 10.10
CA GLY A 163 3.56 1.17 10.18
C GLY A 163 4.03 0.60 11.52
N THR A 164 4.07 1.40 12.59
CA THR A 164 4.40 0.92 13.94
C THR A 164 3.25 1.08 14.92
N PHE A 165 3.30 0.31 16.01
CA PHE A 165 2.43 0.49 17.17
C PHE A 165 3.19 0.35 18.48
N ARG A 166 2.68 1.01 19.51
CA ARG A 166 3.18 0.85 20.88
C ARG A 166 2.06 0.62 21.87
N VAL A 167 2.42 0.05 23.02
CA VAL A 167 1.49 -0.25 24.12
C VAL A 167 2.07 0.29 25.42
N ARG A 168 1.30 1.12 26.10
CA ARG A 168 1.65 1.69 27.40
C ARG A 168 0.46 1.58 28.36
N GLY A 169 0.48 0.56 29.23
CA GLY A 169 -0.65 0.27 30.14
C GLY A 169 -1.92 -0.05 29.35
N ASP A 170 -2.96 0.75 29.54
CA ASP A 170 -4.26 0.61 28.90
C ASP A 170 -4.40 1.42 27.61
N VAL A 171 -3.28 1.93 27.10
CA VAL A 171 -3.24 2.73 25.88
C VAL A 171 -2.48 2.00 24.77
N ILE A 172 -3.12 1.89 23.62
CA ILE A 172 -2.52 1.37 22.39
C ILE A 172 -2.47 2.51 21.38
N GLU A 173 -1.29 2.77 20.84
CA GLU A 173 -1.08 3.81 19.83
C GLU A 173 -0.55 3.16 18.54
N ILE A 174 -1.22 3.46 17.43
CA ILE A 174 -0.92 2.93 16.09
C ILE A 174 -0.64 4.11 15.17
N VAL A 175 0.43 4.05 14.40
CA VAL A 175 0.70 5.01 13.31
C VAL A 175 0.36 4.34 11.99
N PRO A 176 -0.83 4.63 11.40
CA PRO A 176 -1.18 4.11 10.08
C PRO A 176 -0.17 4.54 9.03
N ALA A 177 0.24 3.63 8.16
CA ALA A 177 1.22 3.92 7.12
C ALA A 177 0.73 4.95 6.08
N SER A 178 -0.59 5.16 5.98
CA SER A 178 -1.23 6.14 5.10
C SER A 178 -1.31 7.56 5.67
N PHE A 179 -0.83 7.79 6.91
CA PHE A 179 -0.91 9.10 7.55
C PHE A 179 0.35 9.92 7.27
N SER A 180 0.20 11.00 6.50
CA SER A 180 1.29 11.92 6.12
C SER A 180 1.81 12.78 7.27
N ASP A 181 0.94 13.06 8.25
CA ASP A 181 1.21 14.07 9.28
C ASP A 181 1.88 13.48 10.53
N GLY A 182 2.20 12.17 10.51
CA GLY A 182 2.71 11.46 11.67
C GLY A 182 1.69 11.34 12.81
N ASP A 183 0.42 11.57 12.52
CA ASP A 183 -0.66 11.42 13.49
C ASP A 183 -0.79 9.98 13.96
N VAL A 184 -1.29 9.84 15.17
CA VAL A 184 -1.43 8.55 15.85
C VAL A 184 -2.90 8.26 16.09
N ILE A 185 -3.31 7.04 15.85
CA ILE A 185 -4.58 6.49 16.34
C ILE A 185 -4.32 5.92 17.72
N ARG A 186 -4.91 6.57 18.70
CA ARG A 186 -4.83 6.15 20.10
C ARG A 186 -6.14 5.48 20.50
N ILE A 187 -6.00 4.30 21.06
CA ILE A 187 -7.08 3.46 21.59
C ILE A 187 -6.89 3.39 23.10
N ASP A 188 -7.80 3.98 23.82
CA ASP A 188 -7.86 3.88 25.28
C ASP A 188 -8.76 2.71 25.64
N THR A 189 -8.30 1.82 26.56
CA THR A 189 -9.07 0.67 27.02
C THR A 189 -9.23 0.70 28.54
N PHE A 190 -10.33 0.16 29.02
CA PHE A 190 -10.51 -0.13 30.45
C PHE A 190 -10.73 -1.64 30.62
N GLY A 191 -9.74 -2.31 31.19
CA GLY A 191 -9.69 -3.78 31.13
C GLY A 191 -9.56 -4.25 29.67
N ASP A 192 -10.53 -5.02 29.19
CA ASP A 192 -10.60 -5.51 27.82
C ASP A 192 -11.59 -4.72 26.95
N GLU A 193 -12.27 -3.70 27.49
CA GLU A 193 -13.22 -2.87 26.75
C GLU A 193 -12.55 -1.64 26.13
N VAL A 194 -12.86 -1.34 24.86
CA VAL A 194 -12.43 -0.12 24.17
C VAL A 194 -13.29 1.05 24.60
N GLU A 195 -12.72 1.99 25.36
CA GLU A 195 -13.45 3.18 25.81
C GLU A 195 -13.46 4.30 24.76
N LYS A 196 -12.32 4.47 24.04
CA LYS A 196 -12.16 5.60 23.15
C LYS A 196 -11.18 5.33 22.04
N ILE A 197 -11.47 5.90 20.85
CA ILE A 197 -10.59 5.89 19.69
C ILE A 197 -10.43 7.32 19.20
N ILE A 198 -9.21 7.86 19.18
CA ILE A 198 -8.92 9.22 18.75
C ILE A 198 -7.73 9.27 17.80
N GLN A 199 -7.78 10.22 16.88
CA GLN A 199 -6.62 10.65 16.11
C GLN A 199 -6.02 11.88 16.78
N LEU A 200 -4.75 11.84 17.06
CA LEU A 200 -4.06 12.95 17.70
C LEU A 200 -2.66 13.17 17.09
N ASN A 201 -2.21 14.41 17.22
CA ASN A 201 -0.82 14.74 16.96
C ASN A 201 0.02 14.34 18.18
N PRO A 202 0.99 13.42 18.05
CA PRO A 202 1.75 12.90 19.19
C PRO A 202 2.70 13.91 19.83
N LEU A 203 3.04 15.01 19.13
CA LEU A 203 3.94 16.06 19.63
C LEU A 203 3.18 17.10 20.44
N THR A 204 2.01 17.53 19.96
CA THR A 204 1.20 18.58 20.60
C THR A 204 0.15 18.03 21.55
N GLY A 205 -0.24 16.76 21.37
CA GLY A 205 -1.37 16.14 22.07
C GLY A 205 -2.74 16.63 21.56
N GLU A 206 -2.79 17.39 20.47
CA GLU A 206 -4.02 17.90 19.88
C GLU A 206 -4.84 16.76 19.29
N VAL A 207 -6.09 16.65 19.71
CA VAL A 207 -7.05 15.69 19.19
C VAL A 207 -7.69 16.26 17.92
N LYS A 208 -7.42 15.61 16.78
CA LYS A 208 -8.00 16.01 15.48
C LYS A 208 -9.38 15.41 15.26
N HIS A 209 -9.53 14.11 15.56
CA HIS A 209 -10.79 13.38 15.36
C HIS A 209 -11.05 12.39 16.49
N THR A 210 -12.33 12.09 16.71
CA THR A 210 -12.81 11.01 17.58
C THR A 210 -13.65 10.06 16.75
N TYR A 211 -13.38 8.76 16.86
CA TYR A 211 -14.03 7.73 16.08
C TYR A 211 -14.86 6.81 16.96
N HIS A 212 -16.02 6.37 16.47
CA HIS A 212 -16.76 5.25 17.07
C HIS A 212 -16.26 3.91 16.55
N THR A 213 -15.84 3.89 15.28
CA THR A 213 -15.22 2.73 14.63
C THR A 213 -14.05 3.20 13.79
N PHE A 214 -12.95 2.49 13.85
CA PHE A 214 -11.77 2.81 13.04
C PHE A 214 -11.26 1.55 12.32
N PRO A 215 -11.09 1.59 10.97
CA PRO A 215 -10.52 0.49 10.22
C PRO A 215 -8.99 0.51 10.33
N ILE A 216 -8.40 -0.62 10.64
CA ILE A 216 -6.96 -0.84 10.58
C ILE A 216 -6.64 -1.53 9.26
N PHE A 217 -5.91 -0.85 8.41
CA PHE A 217 -5.38 -1.37 7.15
C PHE A 217 -3.97 -1.91 7.34
N PRO A 218 -3.50 -2.82 6.46
CA PRO A 218 -2.11 -3.27 6.48
C PRO A 218 -1.11 -2.12 6.38
N ALA A 219 0.04 -2.29 7.03
CA ALA A 219 1.10 -1.28 7.06
C ALA A 219 1.80 -1.07 5.70
N TYR A 220 1.69 -2.04 4.76
CA TYR A 220 2.32 -1.98 3.45
C TYR A 220 1.36 -2.46 2.36
N ASP A 221 1.53 -1.92 1.15
CA ASP A 221 0.70 -2.26 -0.03
C ASP A 221 0.96 -3.69 -0.57
N HIS A 222 2.03 -4.33 -0.10
CA HIS A 222 2.44 -5.68 -0.45
C HIS A 222 2.31 -6.68 0.71
N ALA A 223 1.50 -6.35 1.73
CA ALA A 223 1.26 -7.26 2.85
C ALA A 223 0.57 -8.56 2.39
N SER A 224 1.07 -9.69 2.85
CA SER A 224 0.57 -11.03 2.55
C SER A 224 0.38 -11.85 3.81
N THR A 225 -0.54 -12.81 3.78
CA THR A 225 -0.78 -13.71 4.89
C THR A 225 0.38 -14.69 5.09
N ARG A 226 0.54 -15.18 6.33
CA ARG A 226 1.59 -16.17 6.64
C ARG A 226 1.40 -17.48 5.87
N GLU A 227 0.17 -17.87 5.62
CA GLU A 227 -0.22 -19.03 4.84
C GLU A 227 0.30 -18.91 3.42
N ARG A 228 0.09 -17.76 2.78
CA ARG A 228 0.55 -17.48 1.42
C ARG A 228 2.09 -17.47 1.30
N ILE A 229 2.75 -16.91 2.30
CA ILE A 229 4.23 -16.94 2.34
C ILE A 229 4.73 -18.39 2.41
N LYS A 230 4.10 -19.27 3.21
CA LYS A 230 4.47 -20.69 3.27
C LYS A 230 4.26 -21.41 1.95
N GLU A 231 3.11 -21.17 1.28
CA GLU A 231 2.84 -21.72 -0.05
C GLU A 231 3.88 -21.25 -1.08
N ALA A 232 4.20 -19.96 -1.09
CA ALA A 232 5.22 -19.40 -1.94
C ALA A 232 6.61 -20.05 -1.70
N CYS A 233 6.99 -20.30 -0.44
CA CYS A 233 8.23 -21.00 -0.11
C CYS A 233 8.27 -22.42 -0.68
N VAL A 234 7.14 -23.13 -0.74
CA VAL A 234 7.08 -24.48 -1.35
C VAL A 234 7.30 -24.39 -2.86
N THR A 235 6.63 -23.46 -3.53
CA THR A 235 6.78 -23.25 -4.98
C THR A 235 8.21 -22.84 -5.34
N ILE A 236 8.78 -21.87 -4.60
CA ILE A 236 10.16 -21.40 -4.81
C ILE A 236 11.17 -22.54 -4.65
N LYS A 237 11.00 -23.40 -3.65
CA LYS A 237 11.89 -24.55 -3.48
C LYS A 237 11.81 -25.54 -4.65
N ALA A 238 10.60 -25.81 -5.15
CA ALA A 238 10.42 -26.70 -6.29
C ALA A 238 11.09 -26.13 -7.56
N GLU A 239 10.91 -24.83 -7.83
CA GLU A 239 11.57 -24.15 -8.95
C GLU A 239 13.10 -24.15 -8.79
N LEU A 240 13.60 -23.92 -7.59
CA LEU A 240 15.04 -23.96 -7.28
C LEU A 240 15.63 -25.35 -7.60
N GLU A 241 15.00 -26.44 -7.12
CA GLU A 241 15.44 -27.79 -7.36
C GLU A 241 15.50 -28.12 -8.86
N GLU A 242 14.44 -27.74 -9.59
CA GLU A 242 14.41 -27.91 -11.06
C GLU A 242 15.54 -27.15 -11.75
N ARG A 243 15.76 -25.89 -11.33
CA ARG A 243 16.79 -25.04 -11.92
C ARG A 243 18.22 -25.52 -11.61
N LEU A 244 18.47 -25.96 -10.40
CA LEU A 244 19.76 -26.56 -10.00
C LEU A 244 20.03 -27.82 -10.78
N LYS A 245 19.03 -28.69 -10.96
CA LYS A 245 19.18 -29.91 -11.80
C LYS A 245 19.53 -29.55 -13.24
N PHE A 246 18.84 -28.59 -13.85
CA PHE A 246 19.12 -28.10 -15.19
C PHE A 246 20.58 -27.60 -15.32
N PHE A 247 21.07 -26.83 -14.37
CA PHE A 247 22.46 -26.34 -14.42
C PHE A 247 23.48 -27.45 -14.25
N LYS A 248 23.26 -28.41 -13.35
CA LYS A 248 24.12 -29.57 -13.15
C LYS A 248 24.22 -30.44 -14.42
N GLU A 249 23.07 -30.71 -15.06
CA GLU A 249 23.02 -31.52 -16.31
C GLU A 249 23.69 -30.81 -17.49
N ASN A 250 23.74 -29.49 -17.51
CA ASN A 250 24.37 -28.69 -18.56
C ASN A 250 25.85 -28.31 -18.24
N GLY A 251 26.43 -28.85 -17.17
CA GLY A 251 27.83 -28.60 -16.79
C GLY A 251 28.10 -27.18 -16.29
N LYS A 252 27.04 -26.45 -15.88
CA LYS A 252 27.12 -25.09 -15.37
C LYS A 252 27.35 -25.08 -13.86
N LEU A 253 28.52 -25.56 -13.45
CA LEU A 253 28.85 -25.78 -12.03
C LEU A 253 28.87 -24.46 -11.22
N LEU A 254 29.41 -23.41 -11.85
CA LEU A 254 29.49 -22.09 -11.17
C LEU A 254 28.13 -21.48 -10.93
N GLU A 255 27.23 -21.54 -11.92
CA GLU A 255 25.84 -21.08 -11.77
C GLU A 255 25.08 -21.91 -10.73
N THR A 256 25.40 -23.21 -10.65
CA THR A 256 24.82 -24.09 -9.63
C THR A 256 25.22 -23.63 -8.21
N GLU A 257 26.52 -23.46 -7.98
CA GLU A 257 27.07 -23.07 -6.69
C GLU A 257 26.55 -21.69 -6.24
N ARG A 258 26.37 -20.76 -7.19
CA ARG A 258 25.86 -19.41 -6.86
C ARG A 258 24.35 -19.34 -6.63
N LEU A 259 23.61 -20.31 -7.17
CA LEU A 259 22.16 -20.35 -6.96
C LEU A 259 21.78 -21.12 -5.68
N GLU A 260 22.58 -22.10 -5.25
CA GLU A 260 22.41 -22.92 -4.05
C GLU A 260 22.73 -22.14 -2.77
#